data_1aacb12f24702911daa8f2313123a049
#
_entry.id   1aacb12f24702911daa8f2313123a049
#
_cell.length_a   1.000
_cell.length_b   1.000
_cell.length_c   1.000
_cell.angle_alpha   90.00
_cell.angle_beta   90.00
_cell.angle_gamma   90.00
#
_symmetry.space_group_name_H-M   'P 1'
#
loop_
_entity.id
_entity.type
_entity.pdbx_description
1 polymer ?
#
loop_
_entity_poly.entity_id
_entity_poly.type
_entity_poly.pdbx_seq_one_letter_code
_entity_poly.pdbx_strand_id
1 'polypeptide(L)'
;VHSILLRSGIKRKSFGSIKQGTEWFECTVETAIKAIQAAKEGRSALDSNEILDYTEVIEFRPEQREAIDKTVQKFKNGGTSMLWNAKMRFGKTLSALQVVKECGFKRTMILTHRPVVDKGWFEDFGKIFTEQEESILMSADNYHYGSREKGYRFEELESSAKKYSDFNYVYFASMQDLRGAKMAGGKFDKNERNFHSNILP
;
A
#
# COMPACT_ATOMS: atom_id res chain seq x y z
N VAL A 1 6.61 17.10 26.24
CA VAL A 1 7.06 16.58 24.93
C VAL A 1 5.85 16.35 24.03
N HIS A 2 4.86 15.53 24.41
CA HIS A 2 3.70 15.21 23.55
C HIS A 2 2.95 16.46 23.08
N SER A 3 2.73 17.43 23.95
CA SER A 3 2.08 18.69 23.59
C SER A 3 2.92 19.53 22.62
N ILE A 4 4.23 19.47 22.71
CA ILE A 4 5.15 20.13 21.78
C ILE A 4 5.03 19.50 20.40
N LEU A 5 5.12 18.16 20.29
CA LEU A 5 4.98 17.45 19.02
C LEU A 5 3.64 17.78 18.34
N LEU A 6 2.53 17.72 19.08
CA LEU A 6 1.21 18.08 18.56
C LEU A 6 1.10 19.53 18.07
N ARG A 7 1.65 20.49 18.83
CA ARG A 7 1.65 21.91 18.44
C ARG A 7 2.57 22.18 17.25
N SER A 8 3.56 21.33 17.04
CA SER A 8 4.45 21.37 15.87
C SER A 8 3.86 20.65 14.65
N GLY A 9 2.58 20.27 14.69
CA GLY A 9 1.90 19.60 13.55
C GLY A 9 2.17 18.11 13.41
N ILE A 10 2.96 17.51 14.30
CA ILE A 10 3.30 16.10 14.24
C ILE A 10 2.11 15.25 14.73
N LYS A 11 1.67 14.33 13.89
CA LYS A 11 0.50 13.49 14.15
C LYS A 11 0.84 12.33 15.08
N ARG A 12 -0.16 11.86 15.81
CA ARG A 12 -0.06 10.59 16.53
C ARG A 12 -0.22 9.42 15.56
N LYS A 13 0.63 8.40 15.73
CA LYS A 13 0.55 7.18 14.91
C LYS A 13 -0.74 6.43 15.22
N SER A 14 -1.47 6.06 14.18
CA SER A 14 -2.69 5.26 14.28
C SER A 14 -2.37 3.78 14.00
N PHE A 15 -2.84 2.88 14.87
CA PHE A 15 -2.69 1.44 14.72
C PHE A 15 -4.03 0.79 14.34
N GLY A 16 -4.54 1.13 13.17
CA GLY A 16 -5.80 0.57 12.65
C GLY A 16 -7.03 0.99 13.47
N SER A 17 -7.94 0.04 13.75
CA SER A 17 -9.17 0.30 14.51
C SER A 17 -9.01 0.34 16.03
N ILE A 18 -7.81 0.12 16.54
CA ILE A 18 -7.48 0.27 17.96
C ILE A 18 -7.29 1.76 18.24
N LYS A 19 -7.82 2.22 19.39
CA LYS A 19 -7.71 3.61 19.87
C LYS A 19 -6.29 4.15 19.59
N GLN A 20 -6.21 5.37 19.06
CA GLN A 20 -4.93 6.05 18.82
C GLN A 20 -4.01 5.85 20.01
N GLY A 21 -2.83 5.31 19.76
CA GLY A 21 -1.81 5.21 20.79
C GLY A 21 -1.50 6.60 21.35
N THR A 22 -1.64 6.79 22.66
CA THR A 22 -1.47 8.11 23.26
C THR A 22 -0.02 8.60 23.27
N GLU A 23 0.93 7.68 23.03
CA GLU A 23 2.37 7.89 23.21
C GLU A 23 3.19 7.74 21.93
N TRP A 24 2.57 7.35 20.80
CA TRP A 24 3.26 7.12 19.53
C TRP A 24 3.03 8.30 18.58
N PHE A 25 4.11 8.79 17.98
CA PHE A 25 4.08 9.91 17.04
C PHE A 25 4.82 9.55 15.75
N GLU A 26 4.36 10.16 14.64
CA GLU A 26 4.98 10.03 13.32
C GLU A 26 6.10 11.04 13.18
N CYS A 27 7.26 10.74 13.74
CA CYS A 27 8.43 11.60 13.66
C CYS A 27 9.73 10.77 13.72
N THR A 28 10.81 11.39 13.26
CA THR A 28 12.15 10.81 13.40
C THR A 28 12.60 10.85 14.87
N VAL A 29 13.58 10.01 15.22
CA VAL A 29 14.19 10.02 16.56
C VAL A 29 14.81 11.37 16.85
N GLU A 30 15.45 11.99 15.87
CA GLU A 30 16.06 13.32 15.97
C GLU A 30 15.04 14.40 16.31
N THR A 31 13.88 14.40 15.65
CA THR A 31 12.76 15.31 15.94
C THR A 31 12.23 15.08 17.36
N ALA A 32 12.11 13.82 17.80
CA ALA A 32 11.70 13.50 19.16
C ALA A 32 12.71 14.00 20.21
N ILE A 33 14.02 13.88 19.97
CA ILE A 33 15.07 14.40 20.83
C ILE A 33 14.98 15.93 20.92
N LYS A 34 14.79 16.63 19.79
CA LYS A 34 14.60 18.09 19.76
C LYS A 34 13.36 18.53 20.54
N ALA A 35 12.26 17.75 20.46
CA ALA A 35 11.08 18.02 21.26
C ALA A 35 11.30 17.85 22.78
N ILE A 36 12.16 16.89 23.19
CA ILE A 36 12.58 16.74 24.57
C ILE A 36 13.42 17.94 25.01
N GLN A 37 14.33 18.38 24.15
CA GLN A 37 15.18 19.55 24.44
C GLN A 37 14.36 20.83 24.54
N ALA A 38 13.44 21.07 23.59
CA ALA A 38 12.50 22.17 23.63
C ALA A 38 11.66 22.19 24.92
N ALA A 39 11.25 20.99 25.40
CA ALA A 39 10.54 20.88 26.69
C ALA A 39 11.40 21.32 27.88
N LYS A 40 12.69 20.97 27.89
CA LYS A 40 13.63 21.39 28.93
C LYS A 40 13.89 22.90 28.91
N GLU A 41 13.86 23.51 27.72
CA GLU A 41 14.03 24.94 27.50
C GLU A 41 12.74 25.74 27.71
N GLY A 42 11.62 25.08 28.04
CA GLY A 42 10.34 25.74 28.27
C GLY A 42 9.63 26.19 26.98
N ARG A 43 10.09 25.77 25.82
CA ARG A 43 9.45 26.07 24.52
C ARG A 43 8.12 25.32 24.38
N SER A 44 7.20 25.89 23.64
CA SER A 44 5.87 25.33 23.44
C SER A 44 5.70 24.52 22.14
N ALA A 45 6.60 24.70 21.17
CA ALA A 45 6.64 24.05 19.87
C ALA A 45 8.08 23.96 19.35
N LEU A 46 8.30 23.15 18.30
CA LEU A 46 9.54 23.11 17.53
C LEU A 46 9.50 24.16 16.41
N ASP A 47 10.66 24.62 16.00
CA ASP A 47 10.82 25.42 14.79
C ASP A 47 10.77 24.53 13.56
N SER A 48 10.37 25.10 12.41
CA SER A 48 10.20 24.33 11.16
C SER A 48 11.45 23.59 10.70
N ASN A 49 12.65 24.13 11.00
CA ASN A 49 13.93 23.51 10.69
C ASN A 49 14.34 22.39 11.67
N GLU A 50 13.61 22.23 12.76
CA GLU A 50 13.83 21.16 13.73
C GLU A 50 12.96 19.94 13.47
N ILE A 51 11.95 20.09 12.60
CA ILE A 51 11.05 19.01 12.17
C ILE A 51 11.67 18.38 10.94
N LEU A 52 12.21 17.17 11.10
CA LEU A 52 12.73 16.39 9.99
C LEU A 52 11.60 15.56 9.37
N ASP A 53 11.59 15.50 8.05
CA ASP A 53 10.59 14.69 7.32
C ASP A 53 10.64 13.24 7.78
N TYR A 54 9.50 12.74 8.23
CA TYR A 54 9.33 11.37 8.63
C TYR A 54 8.88 10.54 7.42
N THR A 55 9.82 9.87 6.82
CA THR A 55 9.54 8.83 5.82
C THR A 55 9.67 7.47 6.50
N GLU A 56 8.60 6.69 6.52
CA GLU A 56 8.66 5.31 7.00
C GLU A 56 9.40 4.47 5.95
N VAL A 57 10.73 4.38 6.09
CA VAL A 57 11.55 3.54 5.21
C VAL A 57 11.28 2.09 5.55
N ILE A 58 10.79 1.34 4.57
CA ILE A 58 10.57 -0.09 4.72
C ILE A 58 11.90 -0.82 4.55
N GLU A 59 12.41 -1.36 5.66
CA GLU A 59 13.54 -2.28 5.62
C GLU A 59 13.05 -3.72 5.49
N PHE A 60 13.33 -4.31 4.33
CA PHE A 60 13.03 -5.73 4.12
C PHE A 60 14.05 -6.60 4.84
N ARG A 61 13.57 -7.59 5.58
CA ARG A 61 14.44 -8.61 6.17
C ARG A 61 15.20 -9.38 5.09
N PRO A 62 16.39 -9.93 5.38
CA PRO A 62 17.21 -10.63 4.39
C PRO A 62 16.44 -11.67 3.58
N GLU A 63 15.61 -12.48 4.23
CA GLU A 63 14.80 -13.51 3.57
C GLU A 63 13.69 -12.93 2.67
N GLN A 64 13.14 -11.76 3.02
CA GLN A 64 12.19 -11.05 2.17
C GLN A 64 12.88 -10.49 0.94
N ARG A 65 14.04 -9.83 1.14
CA ARG A 65 14.82 -9.27 0.05
C ARG A 65 15.27 -10.35 -0.94
N GLU A 66 15.76 -11.47 -0.44
CA GLU A 66 16.14 -12.61 -1.27
C GLU A 66 14.96 -13.13 -2.12
N ALA A 67 13.78 -13.26 -1.53
CA ALA A 67 12.58 -13.70 -2.25
C ALA A 67 12.15 -12.70 -3.32
N ILE A 68 12.20 -11.40 -3.01
CA ILE A 68 11.93 -10.32 -3.97
C ILE A 68 12.92 -10.38 -5.12
N ASP A 69 14.23 -10.38 -4.84
CA ASP A 69 15.29 -10.37 -5.85
C ASP A 69 15.20 -11.57 -6.80
N LYS A 70 15.03 -12.77 -6.27
CA LYS A 70 14.84 -13.98 -7.07
C LYS A 70 13.61 -13.88 -7.98
N THR A 71 12.52 -13.31 -7.47
CA THR A 71 11.28 -13.16 -8.23
C THR A 71 11.43 -12.12 -9.33
N VAL A 72 11.98 -10.97 -9.02
CA VAL A 72 12.25 -9.89 -9.98
C VAL A 72 13.18 -10.38 -11.08
N GLN A 73 14.29 -11.03 -10.72
CA GLN A 73 15.22 -11.60 -11.67
C GLN A 73 14.54 -12.62 -12.60
N LYS A 74 13.70 -13.51 -12.04
CA LYS A 74 12.97 -14.50 -12.83
C LYS A 74 12.04 -13.84 -13.85
N PHE A 75 11.27 -12.84 -13.45
CA PHE A 75 10.35 -12.15 -14.36
C PHE A 75 11.10 -11.32 -15.41
N LYS A 76 12.16 -10.62 -15.04
CA LYS A 76 13.02 -9.89 -15.99
C LYS A 76 13.68 -10.81 -17.03
N ASN A 77 13.93 -12.06 -16.67
CA ASN A 77 14.47 -13.09 -17.57
C ASN A 77 13.38 -13.87 -18.35
N GLY A 78 12.14 -13.34 -18.41
CA GLY A 78 11.05 -13.94 -19.17
C GLY A 78 10.29 -15.07 -18.47
N GLY A 79 10.55 -15.31 -17.18
CA GLY A 79 9.74 -16.25 -16.40
C GLY A 79 8.32 -15.72 -16.20
N THR A 80 7.33 -16.61 -16.25
CA THR A 80 5.90 -16.25 -16.18
C THR A 80 5.24 -16.58 -14.85
N SER A 81 5.90 -17.32 -13.98
CA SER A 81 5.32 -17.76 -12.71
C SER A 81 6.36 -17.89 -11.61
N MET A 82 5.97 -17.60 -10.37
CA MET A 82 6.79 -17.78 -9.17
C MET A 82 5.89 -18.27 -8.02
N LEU A 83 6.38 -19.25 -7.27
CA LEU A 83 5.71 -19.74 -6.07
C LEU A 83 6.58 -19.43 -4.85
N TRP A 84 5.99 -18.78 -3.86
CA TRP A 84 6.61 -18.55 -2.57
C TRP A 84 6.06 -19.51 -1.51
N ASN A 85 6.90 -20.35 -0.95
CA ASN A 85 6.57 -21.10 0.26
C ASN A 85 6.92 -20.26 1.49
N ALA A 86 6.08 -19.30 1.80
CA ALA A 86 6.31 -18.32 2.84
C ALA A 86 5.45 -18.58 4.08
N LYS A 87 6.07 -18.65 5.26
CA LYS A 87 5.40 -18.84 6.55
C LYS A 87 4.49 -17.66 6.90
N MET A 88 3.66 -17.85 7.93
CA MET A 88 2.91 -16.72 8.53
C MET A 88 3.88 -15.64 9.01
N ARG A 89 3.44 -14.38 8.95
CA ARG A 89 4.25 -13.20 9.33
C ARG A 89 5.52 -12.98 8.51
N PHE A 90 5.65 -13.62 7.36
CA PHE A 90 6.75 -13.36 6.42
C PHE A 90 6.71 -11.92 5.87
N GLY A 91 5.54 -11.28 5.78
CA GLY A 91 5.36 -9.99 5.13
C GLY A 91 5.08 -10.14 3.62
N LYS A 92 4.33 -11.19 3.25
CA LYS A 92 4.00 -11.53 1.84
C LYS A 92 3.42 -10.36 1.06
N THR A 93 2.55 -9.56 1.69
CA THR A 93 1.88 -8.41 1.07
C THR A 93 2.89 -7.37 0.62
N LEU A 94 3.71 -6.85 1.54
CA LEU A 94 4.74 -5.86 1.24
C LEU A 94 5.74 -6.38 0.21
N SER A 95 6.20 -7.63 0.38
CA SER A 95 7.15 -8.23 -0.57
C SER A 95 6.56 -8.40 -1.97
N ALA A 96 5.28 -8.76 -2.09
CA ALA A 96 4.61 -8.87 -3.39
C ALA A 96 4.44 -7.50 -4.06
N LEU A 97 4.02 -6.47 -3.31
CA LEU A 97 3.91 -5.11 -3.82
C LEU A 97 5.26 -4.55 -4.24
N GLN A 98 6.33 -4.87 -3.51
CA GLN A 98 7.69 -4.50 -3.89
C GLN A 98 8.13 -5.15 -5.21
N VAL A 99 7.77 -6.42 -5.44
CA VAL A 99 8.01 -7.08 -6.75
C VAL A 99 7.26 -6.36 -7.86
N VAL A 100 6.01 -5.96 -7.64
CA VAL A 100 5.22 -5.19 -8.63
C VAL A 100 5.96 -3.90 -9.00
N LYS A 101 6.42 -3.15 -8.00
CA LYS A 101 7.17 -1.91 -8.17
C LYS A 101 8.46 -2.13 -8.95
N GLU A 102 9.30 -3.08 -8.55
CA GLU A 102 10.61 -3.33 -9.16
C GLU A 102 10.55 -3.97 -10.55
N CYS A 103 9.48 -4.71 -10.84
CA CYS A 103 9.22 -5.23 -12.19
C CYS A 103 8.56 -4.19 -13.11
N GLY A 104 8.03 -3.10 -12.57
CA GLY A 104 7.31 -2.09 -13.34
C GLY A 104 6.03 -2.63 -13.97
N PHE A 105 5.31 -3.53 -13.29
CA PHE A 105 4.07 -4.11 -13.82
C PHE A 105 2.98 -3.05 -13.89
N LYS A 106 2.58 -2.69 -15.09
CA LYS A 106 1.59 -1.63 -15.32
C LYS A 106 0.19 -1.96 -14.81
N ARG A 107 -0.20 -3.23 -14.90
CA ARG A 107 -1.54 -3.71 -14.52
C ARG A 107 -1.40 -4.92 -13.64
N THR A 108 -1.73 -4.79 -12.38
CA THR A 108 -1.58 -5.87 -11.41
C THR A 108 -2.92 -6.17 -10.75
N MET A 109 -3.27 -7.44 -10.70
CA MET A 109 -4.41 -7.92 -9.94
C MET A 109 -3.92 -8.81 -8.79
N ILE A 110 -4.38 -8.51 -7.58
CA ILE A 110 -4.12 -9.31 -6.40
C ILE A 110 -5.40 -10.02 -6.01
N LEU A 111 -5.37 -11.35 -6.01
CA LEU A 111 -6.49 -12.19 -5.61
C LEU A 111 -6.25 -12.79 -4.23
N THR A 112 -7.20 -12.63 -3.34
CA THR A 112 -7.17 -13.24 -2.02
C THR A 112 -8.38 -14.13 -1.78
N HIS A 113 -8.23 -15.04 -0.82
CA HIS A 113 -9.32 -15.94 -0.46
C HIS A 113 -10.45 -15.23 0.33
N ARG A 114 -10.15 -14.17 1.07
CA ARG A 114 -11.10 -13.49 1.98
C ARG A 114 -11.15 -11.98 1.73
N PRO A 115 -12.37 -11.36 1.74
CA PRO A 115 -12.55 -9.92 1.56
C PRO A 115 -11.93 -9.06 2.68
N VAL A 116 -11.91 -9.59 3.90
CA VAL A 116 -11.45 -8.88 5.13
C VAL A 116 -9.99 -8.44 5.09
N VAL A 117 -9.22 -8.87 4.09
CA VAL A 117 -7.80 -8.56 3.95
C VAL A 117 -7.56 -7.22 3.24
N ASP A 118 -8.60 -6.63 2.63
CA ASP A 118 -8.51 -5.41 1.81
C ASP A 118 -7.88 -4.22 2.54
N LYS A 119 -8.24 -4.00 3.81
CA LYS A 119 -7.69 -2.89 4.59
C LYS A 119 -6.18 -2.98 4.77
N GLY A 120 -5.65 -4.16 5.06
CA GLY A 120 -4.21 -4.38 5.21
C GLY A 120 -3.44 -4.18 3.90
N TRP A 121 -4.03 -4.60 2.77
CA TRP A 121 -3.44 -4.39 1.46
C TRP A 121 -3.39 -2.91 1.07
N PHE A 122 -4.44 -2.15 1.39
CA PHE A 122 -4.47 -0.72 1.14
C PHE A 122 -3.38 0.02 1.94
N GLU A 123 -3.24 -0.31 3.23
CA GLU A 123 -2.20 0.27 4.09
C GLU A 123 -0.79 -0.08 3.58
N ASP A 124 -0.57 -1.34 3.20
CA ASP A 124 0.71 -1.80 2.67
C ASP A 124 1.01 -1.23 1.27
N PHE A 125 -0.03 -1.01 0.43
CA PHE A 125 0.12 -0.31 -0.84
C PHE A 125 0.63 1.11 -0.62
N GLY A 126 0.04 1.85 0.32
CA GLY A 126 0.49 3.20 0.67
C GLY A 126 1.96 3.23 1.07
N LYS A 127 2.43 2.26 1.86
CA LYS A 127 3.83 2.19 2.27
C LYS A 127 4.81 1.95 1.12
N ILE A 128 4.42 1.23 0.08
CA ILE A 128 5.29 0.89 -1.06
C ILE A 128 5.27 1.98 -2.15
N PHE A 129 4.10 2.56 -2.43
CA PHE A 129 3.90 3.40 -3.60
C PHE A 129 3.69 4.88 -3.31
N THR A 130 3.36 5.27 -2.09
CA THR A 130 3.15 6.69 -1.75
C THR A 130 4.30 7.24 -0.93
N GLU A 131 4.86 8.36 -1.39
CA GLU A 131 5.88 9.11 -0.64
C GLU A 131 5.28 10.31 0.11
N GLN A 132 4.04 10.74 -0.16
CA GLN A 132 3.43 11.92 0.47
C GLN A 132 1.92 11.76 0.73
N GLU A 133 1.47 12.34 1.86
CA GLU A 133 0.13 12.19 2.46
C GLU A 133 -1.05 12.73 1.65
N GLU A 134 -0.85 13.61 0.68
CA GLU A 134 -1.97 14.28 -0.02
C GLU A 134 -2.50 13.55 -1.25
N SER A 135 -1.87 12.49 -1.66
CA SER A 135 -2.21 11.84 -2.91
C SER A 135 -2.31 10.32 -2.77
N ILE A 136 -3.23 9.84 -1.95
CA ILE A 136 -3.62 8.41 -1.96
C ILE A 136 -4.01 7.93 -3.37
N LEU A 137 -4.29 8.87 -4.26
CA LEU A 137 -4.74 8.63 -5.62
C LEU A 137 -3.62 8.77 -6.69
N MET A 138 -2.51 9.41 -6.35
CA MET A 138 -1.38 9.58 -7.28
C MET A 138 -0.08 9.30 -6.53
N SER A 139 0.50 8.12 -6.75
CA SER A 139 1.83 7.80 -6.24
C SER A 139 2.92 8.44 -7.07
N ALA A 140 4.10 8.66 -6.50
CA ALA A 140 5.27 9.15 -7.25
C ALA A 140 5.63 8.25 -8.43
N ASP A 141 5.26 6.97 -8.38
CA ASP A 141 5.47 5.97 -9.42
C ASP A 141 4.24 5.78 -10.34
N ASN A 142 3.24 6.70 -10.31
CA ASN A 142 1.98 6.62 -11.06
C ASN A 142 1.16 5.35 -10.82
N TYR A 143 1.28 4.74 -9.64
CA TYR A 143 0.47 3.58 -9.27
C TYR A 143 -0.81 4.00 -8.53
N HIS A 144 -1.92 3.44 -8.96
CA HIS A 144 -3.24 3.70 -8.40
C HIS A 144 -3.80 2.45 -7.72
N TYR A 145 -4.38 2.62 -6.56
CA TYR A 145 -5.04 1.53 -5.85
C TYR A 145 -6.50 1.43 -6.24
N GLY A 146 -6.95 0.22 -6.48
CA GLY A 146 -8.36 -0.07 -6.69
C GLY A 146 -8.83 -1.31 -5.96
N SER A 147 -10.04 -1.27 -5.48
CA SER A 147 -10.76 -2.40 -4.93
C SER A 147 -12.27 -2.17 -4.98
N ARG A 148 -13.05 -3.16 -4.54
CA ARG A 148 -14.49 -3.01 -4.44
C ARG A 148 -14.92 -1.96 -3.43
N GLU A 149 -14.19 -1.82 -2.32
CA GLU A 149 -14.58 -1.00 -1.17
C GLU A 149 -13.83 0.32 -1.10
N LYS A 150 -12.58 0.35 -1.59
CA LYS A 150 -11.69 1.50 -1.50
C LYS A 150 -10.96 1.78 -2.81
N GLY A 151 -10.62 3.06 -3.02
CA GLY A 151 -9.91 3.50 -4.21
C GLY A 151 -10.80 3.48 -5.45
N TYR A 152 -10.18 3.27 -6.59
CA TYR A 152 -10.85 3.24 -7.89
C TYR A 152 -11.57 1.92 -8.15
N ARG A 153 -12.67 1.99 -8.90
CA ARG A 153 -13.29 0.79 -9.48
C ARG A 153 -12.48 0.28 -10.66
N PHE A 154 -12.64 -0.99 -10.98
CA PHE A 154 -11.86 -1.62 -12.06
C PHE A 154 -12.07 -0.93 -13.42
N GLU A 155 -13.31 -0.59 -13.76
CA GLU A 155 -13.65 0.08 -15.00
C GLU A 155 -13.01 1.47 -15.12
N GLU A 156 -12.88 2.17 -14.00
CA GLU A 156 -12.23 3.49 -13.93
C GLU A 156 -10.74 3.35 -14.19
N LEU A 157 -10.09 2.33 -13.56
CA LEU A 157 -8.67 2.02 -13.75
C LEU A 157 -8.39 1.63 -15.21
N GLU A 158 -9.17 0.71 -15.76
CA GLU A 158 -9.01 0.27 -17.14
C GLU A 158 -9.24 1.39 -18.15
N SER A 159 -10.23 2.24 -17.93
CA SER A 159 -10.50 3.40 -18.78
C SER A 159 -9.34 4.39 -18.75
N SER A 160 -8.79 4.65 -17.56
CA SER A 160 -7.63 5.53 -17.37
C SER A 160 -6.36 4.93 -17.98
N ALA A 161 -6.13 3.63 -17.80
CA ALA A 161 -4.97 2.94 -18.36
C ALA A 161 -5.01 2.82 -19.90
N LYS A 162 -6.18 2.89 -20.51
CA LYS A 162 -6.34 3.01 -21.97
C LYS A 162 -6.05 4.42 -22.48
N LYS A 163 -6.34 5.43 -21.65
CA LYS A 163 -6.18 6.85 -22.01
C LYS A 163 -4.77 7.35 -21.76
N TYR A 164 -4.10 6.89 -20.71
CA TYR A 164 -2.79 7.34 -20.27
C TYR A 164 -1.80 6.19 -20.27
N SER A 165 -0.72 6.29 -21.00
CA SER A 165 0.28 5.22 -21.20
C SER A 165 1.12 4.92 -19.96
N ASP A 166 1.25 5.89 -19.06
CA ASP A 166 2.01 5.85 -17.81
C ASP A 166 1.14 5.59 -16.57
N PHE A 167 -0.16 5.34 -16.78
CA PHE A 167 -1.09 5.01 -15.72
C PHE A 167 -0.95 3.54 -15.30
N ASN A 168 -0.40 3.32 -14.12
CA ASN A 168 -0.23 1.98 -13.55
C ASN A 168 -1.23 1.76 -12.41
N TYR A 169 -1.62 0.51 -12.19
CA TYR A 169 -2.51 0.22 -11.07
C TYR A 169 -2.33 -1.16 -10.46
N VAL A 170 -2.71 -1.25 -9.19
CA VAL A 170 -2.88 -2.51 -8.47
C VAL A 170 -4.35 -2.62 -8.08
N TYR A 171 -5.03 -3.60 -8.64
CA TYR A 171 -6.41 -3.91 -8.30
C TYR A 171 -6.49 -5.08 -7.35
N PHE A 172 -7.24 -4.89 -6.29
CA PHE A 172 -7.43 -5.88 -5.26
C PHE A 172 -8.83 -6.50 -5.34
N ALA A 173 -8.90 -7.83 -5.43
CA ALA A 173 -10.15 -8.60 -5.44
C ALA A 173 -10.07 -9.82 -4.52
N SER A 174 -11.21 -10.24 -3.99
CA SER A 174 -11.33 -11.50 -3.30
C SER A 174 -11.90 -12.59 -4.22
N MET A 175 -11.62 -13.86 -3.89
CA MET A 175 -12.25 -14.98 -4.58
C MET A 175 -13.79 -14.97 -4.46
N GLN A 176 -14.32 -14.34 -3.42
CA GLN A 176 -15.77 -14.20 -3.26
C GLN A 176 -16.33 -13.18 -4.25
N ASP A 177 -15.58 -12.15 -4.58
CA ASP A 177 -15.97 -11.16 -5.58
C ASP A 177 -16.01 -11.78 -6.98
N LEU A 178 -15.14 -12.74 -7.27
CA LEU A 178 -15.14 -13.49 -8.53
C LEU A 178 -16.22 -14.59 -8.58
N ARG A 179 -16.83 -14.91 -7.44
CA ARG A 179 -17.84 -15.97 -7.36
C ARG A 179 -19.11 -15.55 -8.12
N GLY A 180 -19.41 -16.28 -9.19
CA GLY A 180 -20.56 -16.01 -10.04
C GLY A 180 -20.21 -15.29 -11.34
N ALA A 181 -18.96 -14.87 -11.55
CA ALA A 181 -18.51 -14.42 -12.87
C ALA A 181 -18.55 -15.58 -13.86
N LYS A 182 -19.13 -15.35 -15.06
CA LYS A 182 -19.28 -16.36 -16.11
C LYS A 182 -17.95 -17.03 -16.45
N MET A 183 -16.89 -16.26 -16.53
CA MET A 183 -15.54 -16.73 -16.88
C MET A 183 -14.84 -17.49 -15.77
N ALA A 184 -15.25 -17.33 -14.51
CA ALA A 184 -14.82 -18.15 -13.39
C ALA A 184 -15.68 -19.40 -13.18
N GLY A 185 -16.51 -19.79 -14.16
CA GLY A 185 -17.40 -20.95 -14.09
C GLY A 185 -18.70 -20.69 -13.31
N GLY A 186 -19.05 -19.45 -13.09
CA GLY A 186 -20.28 -19.05 -12.39
C GLY A 186 -21.54 -19.27 -13.26
N LYS A 187 -22.64 -19.60 -12.58
CA LYS A 187 -23.94 -19.87 -13.23
C LYS A 187 -24.78 -18.60 -13.51
N PHE A 188 -24.35 -17.46 -13.07
CA PHE A 188 -25.18 -16.26 -13.10
C PHE A 188 -24.72 -15.29 -14.16
N ASP A 189 -25.57 -15.13 -15.14
CA ASP A 189 -25.59 -13.99 -16.06
C ASP A 189 -26.23 -12.82 -15.29
N LYS A 190 -25.54 -12.28 -14.30
CA LYS A 190 -26.00 -11.07 -13.62
C LYS A 190 -25.50 -9.89 -14.39
N ASN A 191 -26.35 -9.45 -15.28
CA ASN A 191 -26.28 -8.19 -15.98
C ASN A 191 -25.74 -7.08 -15.10
N GLU A 192 -24.77 -6.33 -15.64
CA GLU A 192 -24.41 -4.94 -15.32
C GLU A 192 -23.85 -4.61 -13.92
N ARG A 193 -23.96 -5.46 -12.93
CA ARG A 193 -23.32 -5.25 -11.63
C ARG A 193 -22.11 -6.12 -11.39
N ASN A 194 -21.80 -7.00 -12.32
CA ASN A 194 -20.66 -7.89 -12.20
C ASN A 194 -19.44 -7.25 -12.85
N PHE A 195 -18.88 -6.33 -12.11
CA PHE A 195 -17.54 -5.84 -12.19
C PHE A 195 -16.51 -6.90 -12.63
N HIS A 196 -16.75 -8.16 -12.32
CA HIS A 196 -15.85 -9.28 -12.56
C HIS A 196 -15.95 -9.90 -13.96
N SER A 197 -17.00 -9.63 -14.72
CA SER A 197 -17.09 -10.08 -16.12
C SER A 197 -16.07 -9.35 -17.01
N ASN A 198 -15.54 -8.21 -16.57
CA ASN A 198 -14.60 -7.38 -17.31
C ASN A 198 -13.14 -7.56 -16.88
N ILE A 199 -12.88 -8.34 -15.82
CA ILE A 199 -11.53 -8.55 -15.27
C ILE A 199 -10.75 -9.61 -16.04
N LEU A 200 -11.45 -10.61 -16.54
CA LEU A 200 -10.85 -11.71 -17.31
C LEU A 200 -11.31 -11.60 -18.76
N PRO A 201 -10.40 -11.51 -19.71
CA PRO A 201 -10.74 -11.44 -21.13
C PRO A 201 -11.42 -12.72 -21.63
#